data_fbd0b0681c14f2b9e0b229dcafb42c4c
#
_entry.id   fbd0b0681c14f2b9e0b229dcafb42c4c
#
_cell.length_a   1.000
_cell.length_b   1.000
_cell.length_c   1.000
_cell.angle_alpha   90.00
_cell.angle_beta   90.00
_cell.angle_gamma   90.00
#
_symmetry.space_group_name_H-M   'P 1'
#
loop_
_entity.id
_entity.type
_entity.pdbx_description
1 polymer ?
#
loop_
_entity_poly.entity_id
_entity_poly.type
_entity_poly.pdbx_seq_one_letter_code
_entity_poly.pdbx_strand_id
1 'polypeptide(L)'
;DAEKFPLKMADLVVTSVNPYEAPDSVVWCSDPRNVIKELPTVGLPGDYFYSPMQLQGEWSKYTETICSVDPSGRGSDETAAAYLSQKNGFIYLHEMRAYRDGYTDNTLLNILRGCQKYGVTKLVIETNFGDGIVAELFKKHLQNTKQAIDIEEVRANVRKEDRIIDAL
;
A
#
# COMPACT_ATOMS: atom_id res chain seq x y z
N ASP A 1 -0.17 22.91 -11.27
CA ASP A 1 -0.65 23.46 -10.00
C ASP A 1 -0.31 22.48 -8.88
N ALA A 2 0.85 22.69 -8.22
CA ALA A 2 1.41 21.79 -7.22
C ALA A 2 0.49 21.59 -5.99
N GLU A 3 -0.38 22.56 -5.71
CA GLU A 3 -1.37 22.47 -4.64
C GLU A 3 -2.51 21.49 -4.96
N LYS A 4 -2.83 21.31 -6.26
CA LYS A 4 -3.88 20.36 -6.70
C LYS A 4 -3.36 18.95 -6.95
N PHE A 5 -2.09 18.82 -7.31
CA PHE A 5 -1.47 17.55 -7.69
C PHE A 5 -0.11 17.42 -7.00
N PRO A 6 -0.11 17.14 -5.68
CA PRO A 6 1.12 17.10 -4.89
C PRO A 6 2.02 15.90 -5.27
N LEU A 7 1.45 14.78 -5.72
CA LEU A 7 2.22 13.63 -6.19
C LEU A 7 2.56 13.77 -7.67
N LYS A 8 3.83 13.61 -7.99
CA LYS A 8 4.34 13.55 -9.37
C LYS A 8 4.77 12.13 -9.68
N MET A 9 4.56 11.69 -10.93
CA MET A 9 5.06 10.40 -11.38
C MET A 9 6.58 10.27 -11.23
N ALA A 10 7.32 11.38 -11.30
CA ALA A 10 8.76 11.44 -11.08
C ALA A 10 9.19 11.11 -9.65
N ASP A 11 8.28 11.18 -8.68
CA ASP A 11 8.55 10.85 -7.28
C ASP A 11 8.36 9.34 -7.00
N LEU A 12 7.81 8.60 -7.97
CA LEU A 12 7.64 7.17 -7.91
C LEU A 12 8.83 6.45 -8.55
N VAL A 13 9.41 5.51 -7.81
CA VAL A 13 10.48 4.65 -8.30
C VAL A 13 9.91 3.24 -8.50
N VAL A 14 10.04 2.71 -9.71
CA VAL A 14 9.55 1.38 -10.03
C VAL A 14 10.71 0.40 -10.17
N THR A 15 10.67 -0.65 -9.39
CA THR A 15 11.67 -1.71 -9.40
C THR A 15 11.04 -3.06 -9.05
N SER A 16 11.78 -4.14 -9.22
CA SER A 16 11.40 -5.45 -8.70
C SER A 16 11.55 -5.45 -7.18
N VAL A 17 10.45 -5.26 -6.46
CA VAL A 17 10.43 -5.22 -4.99
C VAL A 17 10.49 -6.65 -4.45
N ASN A 18 11.53 -6.93 -3.64
CA ASN A 18 11.61 -8.19 -2.91
C ASN A 18 10.55 -8.17 -1.77
N PRO A 19 9.76 -9.24 -1.57
CA PRO A 19 8.70 -9.26 -0.56
C PRO A 19 9.19 -9.26 0.89
N TYR A 20 10.47 -9.55 1.15
CA TYR A 20 10.98 -9.78 2.51
C TYR A 20 12.11 -8.86 2.93
N GLU A 21 12.82 -8.28 1.97
CA GLU A 21 14.01 -7.46 2.23
C GLU A 21 14.19 -6.36 1.20
N ALA A 22 14.94 -5.34 1.59
CA ALA A 22 15.29 -4.22 0.73
C ALA A 22 16.74 -3.79 0.95
N PRO A 23 17.35 -3.07 0.00
CA PRO A 23 18.66 -2.48 0.17
C PRO A 23 18.63 -1.37 1.23
N ASP A 24 19.80 -0.98 1.72
CA ASP A 24 19.90 0.11 2.71
C ASP A 24 19.47 1.45 2.12
N SER A 25 19.70 1.65 0.83
CA SER A 25 19.35 2.91 0.15
C SER A 25 18.96 2.68 -1.31
N VAL A 26 18.07 3.54 -1.79
CA VAL A 26 17.66 3.63 -3.19
C VAL A 26 18.05 5.00 -3.71
N VAL A 27 18.88 5.04 -4.74
CA VAL A 27 19.27 6.28 -5.43
C VAL A 27 18.47 6.38 -6.73
N TRP A 28 17.74 7.48 -6.89
CA TRP A 28 16.94 7.73 -8.09
C TRP A 28 16.94 9.20 -8.49
N CYS A 29 16.62 9.45 -9.74
CA CYS A 29 16.23 10.76 -10.23
C CYS A 29 15.36 10.60 -11.47
N SER A 30 14.69 11.68 -11.87
CA SER A 30 13.88 11.74 -13.09
C SER A 30 14.76 11.96 -14.34
N ASP A 31 15.81 11.15 -14.50
CA ASP A 31 16.67 11.20 -15.67
C ASP A 31 16.03 10.43 -16.84
N PRO A 32 15.99 10.98 -18.06
CA PRO A 32 15.44 10.29 -19.23
C PRO A 32 16.03 8.90 -19.51
N ARG A 33 17.27 8.62 -19.05
CA ARG A 33 17.91 7.31 -19.18
C ARG A 33 17.28 6.24 -18.31
N ASN A 34 16.59 6.63 -17.23
CA ASN A 34 15.94 5.72 -16.28
C ASN A 34 14.44 5.56 -16.55
N VAL A 35 13.93 6.13 -17.63
CA VAL A 35 12.51 5.96 -18.01
C VAL A 35 12.25 4.51 -18.39
N ILE A 36 11.19 3.92 -17.80
CA ILE A 36 10.72 2.58 -18.11
C ILE A 36 9.70 2.70 -19.25
N LYS A 37 10.17 2.52 -20.48
CA LYS A 37 9.38 2.74 -21.70
C LYS A 37 8.26 1.71 -21.90
N GLU A 38 8.42 0.54 -21.29
CA GLU A 38 7.49 -0.58 -21.42
C GLU A 38 6.26 -0.45 -20.55
N LEU A 39 6.29 0.47 -19.58
CA LEU A 39 5.14 0.73 -18.71
C LEU A 39 4.25 1.82 -19.32
N PRO A 40 2.93 1.56 -19.44
CA PRO A 40 1.99 2.60 -19.86
C PRO A 40 1.92 3.68 -18.78
N THR A 41 2.02 4.94 -19.19
CA THR A 41 1.80 6.06 -18.27
C THR A 41 0.31 6.39 -18.21
N VAL A 42 -0.16 6.58 -16.99
CA VAL A 42 -1.52 7.01 -16.69
C VAL A 42 -1.41 8.39 -16.06
N GLY A 43 -1.53 9.44 -16.84
CA GLY A 43 -1.35 10.80 -16.34
C GLY A 43 -1.28 11.81 -17.47
N LEU A 44 -0.56 12.89 -17.25
CA LEU A 44 -0.38 13.94 -18.24
C LEU A 44 0.64 13.52 -19.32
N PRO A 45 0.57 14.07 -20.53
CA PRO A 45 1.59 13.87 -21.53
C PRO A 45 2.97 14.28 -20.97
N GLY A 46 3.94 13.35 -21.00
CA GLY A 46 5.27 13.58 -20.46
C GLY A 46 5.50 12.99 -19.07
N ASP A 47 4.49 12.42 -18.42
CA ASP A 47 4.65 11.62 -17.20
C ASP A 47 5.24 10.25 -17.55
N TYR A 48 6.25 9.85 -16.81
CA TYR A 48 6.93 8.56 -16.99
C TYR A 48 7.18 7.89 -15.66
N PHE A 49 7.26 6.56 -15.67
CA PHE A 49 7.81 5.79 -14.56
C PHE A 49 9.33 5.69 -14.70
N TYR A 50 10.03 5.77 -13.59
CA TYR A 50 11.48 5.73 -13.52
C TYR A 50 11.96 4.51 -12.75
N SER A 51 13.01 3.88 -13.24
CA SER A 51 13.78 2.88 -12.49
C SER A 51 14.76 3.57 -11.55
N PRO A 52 15.22 2.92 -10.46
CA PRO A 52 16.29 3.45 -9.64
C PRO A 52 17.61 3.54 -10.46
N MET A 53 18.39 4.54 -10.16
CA MET A 53 19.77 4.62 -10.70
C MET A 53 20.65 3.54 -10.09
N GLN A 54 20.51 3.31 -8.78
CA GLN A 54 21.28 2.35 -8.02
C GLN A 54 20.54 1.91 -6.77
N LEU A 55 20.68 0.62 -6.44
CA LEU A 55 20.32 0.04 -5.15
C LEU A 55 21.63 -0.17 -4.38
N GLN A 56 21.77 0.45 -3.20
CA GLN A 56 23.02 0.49 -2.45
C GLN A 56 22.92 -0.18 -1.10
N GLY A 57 24.05 -0.69 -0.61
CA GLY A 57 24.21 -1.28 0.71
C GLY A 57 23.74 -2.73 0.79
N GLU A 58 23.64 -3.22 2.03
CA GLU A 58 23.24 -4.58 2.30
C GLU A 58 21.72 -4.74 2.21
N TRP A 59 21.28 -5.91 1.74
CA TRP A 59 19.89 -6.28 1.77
C TRP A 59 19.56 -6.88 3.13
N SER A 60 18.53 -6.35 3.77
CA SER A 60 18.04 -6.86 5.05
C SER A 60 16.54 -6.67 5.18
N LYS A 61 15.95 -7.31 6.18
CA LYS A 61 14.51 -7.32 6.42
C LYS A 61 13.93 -5.91 6.55
N TYR A 62 12.69 -5.76 6.15
CA TYR A 62 11.92 -4.56 6.40
C TYR A 62 11.77 -4.29 7.90
N THR A 63 11.70 -3.02 8.26
CA THR A 63 11.46 -2.59 9.64
C THR A 63 10.03 -2.90 10.07
N GLU A 64 9.09 -2.68 9.16
CA GLU A 64 7.67 -2.95 9.36
C GLU A 64 7.03 -3.35 8.03
N THR A 65 6.03 -4.23 8.09
CA THR A 65 5.18 -4.56 6.94
C THR A 65 3.72 -4.53 7.36
N ILE A 66 2.94 -3.71 6.70
CA ILE A 66 1.53 -3.48 6.99
C ILE A 66 0.64 -3.83 5.79
N CYS A 67 -0.62 -4.09 6.09
CA CYS A 67 -1.69 -4.07 5.09
C CYS A 67 -2.68 -2.98 5.46
N SER A 68 -2.89 -2.01 4.57
CA SER A 68 -3.91 -0.99 4.72
C SER A 68 -5.17 -1.43 3.99
N VAL A 69 -6.32 -1.38 4.66
CA VAL A 69 -7.62 -1.77 4.11
C VAL A 69 -8.57 -0.59 4.18
N ASP A 70 -9.11 -0.22 3.03
CA ASP A 70 -10.24 0.70 2.88
C ASP A 70 -11.49 -0.12 2.55
N PRO A 71 -12.34 -0.44 3.55
CA PRO A 71 -13.50 -1.27 3.32
C PRO A 71 -14.61 -0.46 2.65
N SER A 72 -15.16 -1.00 1.57
CA SER A 72 -16.37 -0.46 0.97
C SER A 72 -17.62 -0.99 1.66
N GLY A 73 -18.64 -0.13 1.68
CA GLY A 73 -19.95 -0.53 2.11
C GLY A 73 -20.74 -1.31 1.07
N ARG A 74 -22.07 -1.17 1.15
CA ARG A 74 -22.97 -1.68 0.11
C ARG A 74 -23.04 -0.63 -1.00
N GLY A 75 -22.65 -0.98 -2.22
CA GLY A 75 -22.67 -0.08 -3.38
C GLY A 75 -21.78 -0.56 -4.50
N SER A 76 -21.40 0.36 -5.37
CA SER A 76 -20.49 0.12 -6.49
C SER A 76 -19.02 0.22 -6.10
N ASP A 77 -18.72 0.67 -4.89
CA ASP A 77 -17.35 0.89 -4.43
C ASP A 77 -16.68 -0.45 -4.07
N GLU A 78 -15.39 -0.53 -4.30
CA GLU A 78 -14.60 -1.71 -4.05
C GLU A 78 -13.87 -1.61 -2.70
N THR A 79 -13.79 -2.71 -1.96
CA THR A 79 -12.87 -2.81 -0.82
C THR A 79 -11.46 -2.88 -1.37
N ALA A 80 -10.59 -1.96 -0.95
CA ALA A 80 -9.20 -1.91 -1.37
C ALA A 80 -8.27 -2.40 -0.27
N ALA A 81 -7.20 -3.11 -0.67
CA ALA A 81 -6.11 -3.52 0.21
C ALA A 81 -4.77 -3.21 -0.43
N ALA A 82 -3.88 -2.55 0.32
CA ALA A 82 -2.52 -2.23 -0.09
C ALA A 82 -1.51 -2.86 0.88
N TYR A 83 -0.52 -3.57 0.35
CA TYR A 83 0.54 -4.22 1.13
C TYR A 83 1.82 -3.41 1.01
N LEU A 84 2.30 -2.90 2.13
CA LEU A 84 3.38 -1.92 2.20
C LEU A 84 4.44 -2.37 3.21
N SER A 85 5.69 -2.12 2.87
CA SER A 85 6.81 -2.28 3.83
C SER A 85 7.60 -1.00 3.94
N GLN A 86 8.25 -0.81 5.08
CA GLN A 86 9.11 0.33 5.36
C GLN A 86 10.53 -0.12 5.70
N LYS A 87 11.52 0.59 5.15
CA LYS A 87 12.92 0.49 5.55
C LYS A 87 13.66 1.79 5.28
N ASN A 88 14.40 2.29 6.26
CA ASN A 88 15.28 3.48 6.13
C ASN A 88 14.59 4.71 5.52
N GLY A 89 13.32 4.94 5.85
CA GLY A 89 12.53 6.05 5.32
C GLY A 89 11.92 5.83 3.94
N PHE A 90 12.21 4.69 3.28
CA PHE A 90 11.55 4.31 2.04
C PHE A 90 10.31 3.47 2.29
N ILE A 91 9.27 3.71 1.51
CA ILE A 91 8.04 2.90 1.49
C ILE A 91 8.03 2.07 0.22
N TYR A 92 7.85 0.76 0.38
CA TYR A 92 7.79 -0.22 -0.69
C TYR A 92 6.37 -0.73 -0.83
N LEU A 93 5.73 -0.41 -1.95
CA LEU A 93 4.42 -0.94 -2.30
C LEU A 93 4.59 -2.28 -3.02
N HIS A 94 4.17 -3.38 -2.37
CA HIS A 94 4.25 -4.72 -2.94
C HIS A 94 3.11 -5.03 -3.88
N GLU A 95 1.88 -4.71 -3.45
CA GLU A 95 0.67 -5.03 -4.20
C GLU A 95 -0.50 -4.17 -3.73
N MET A 96 -1.37 -3.81 -4.66
CA MET A 96 -2.71 -3.28 -4.37
C MET A 96 -3.75 -4.17 -5.00
N ARG A 97 -4.84 -4.43 -4.29
CA ARG A 97 -5.99 -5.20 -4.78
C ARG A 97 -7.30 -4.51 -4.44
N ALA A 98 -8.25 -4.64 -5.35
CA ALA A 98 -9.63 -4.21 -5.16
C ALA A 98 -10.57 -5.41 -5.22
N TYR A 99 -11.61 -5.40 -4.41
CA TYR A 99 -12.59 -6.48 -4.27
C TYR A 99 -13.99 -5.90 -4.37
N ARG A 100 -14.77 -6.39 -5.33
CA ARG A 100 -16.14 -5.92 -5.59
C ARG A 100 -17.17 -6.45 -4.61
N ASP A 101 -16.84 -7.53 -3.90
CA ASP A 101 -17.77 -8.20 -2.98
C ASP A 101 -17.78 -7.58 -1.57
N GLY A 102 -17.35 -6.32 -1.43
CA GLY A 102 -17.29 -5.62 -0.16
C GLY A 102 -16.39 -6.35 0.84
N TYR A 103 -16.89 -6.60 2.05
CA TYR A 103 -16.18 -7.29 3.13
C TYR A 103 -16.74 -8.71 3.40
N THR A 104 -17.06 -9.46 2.35
CA THR A 104 -17.45 -10.87 2.48
C THR A 104 -16.31 -11.71 3.07
N ASP A 105 -16.65 -12.88 3.64
CA ASP A 105 -15.66 -13.83 4.16
C ASP A 105 -14.56 -14.15 3.13
N ASN A 106 -14.95 -14.31 1.86
CA ASN A 106 -13.99 -14.57 0.79
C ASN A 106 -13.00 -13.40 0.58
N THR A 107 -13.50 -12.16 0.58
CA THR A 107 -12.66 -10.96 0.51
C THR A 107 -11.67 -10.90 1.67
N LEU A 108 -12.17 -11.07 2.91
CA LEU A 108 -11.34 -11.02 4.11
C LEU A 108 -10.26 -12.11 4.11
N LEU A 109 -10.61 -13.34 3.74
CA LEU A 109 -9.65 -14.44 3.62
C LEU A 109 -8.61 -14.19 2.53
N ASN A 110 -8.98 -13.59 1.40
CA ASN A 110 -8.03 -13.23 0.35
C ASN A 110 -7.06 -12.13 0.82
N ILE A 111 -7.55 -11.14 1.58
CA ILE A 111 -6.69 -10.12 2.20
C ILE A 111 -5.71 -10.78 3.18
N LEU A 112 -6.16 -11.68 4.05
CA LEU A 112 -5.29 -12.40 4.99
C LEU A 112 -4.26 -13.31 4.31
N ARG A 113 -4.60 -13.90 3.16
CA ARG A 113 -3.61 -14.63 2.35
C ARG A 113 -2.52 -13.70 1.80
N GLY A 114 -2.89 -12.49 1.39
CA GLY A 114 -1.93 -11.45 1.02
C GLY A 114 -1.06 -11.04 2.21
N CYS A 115 -1.65 -10.89 3.39
CA CYS A 115 -0.89 -10.62 4.62
C CYS A 115 0.14 -11.71 4.90
N GLN A 116 -0.23 -12.97 4.75
CA GLN A 116 0.70 -14.10 4.92
C GLN A 116 1.82 -14.09 3.87
N LYS A 117 1.46 -13.80 2.61
CA LYS A 117 2.43 -13.74 1.49
C LYS A 117 3.54 -12.73 1.73
N TYR A 118 3.19 -11.57 2.28
CA TYR A 118 4.13 -10.45 2.47
C TYR A 118 4.66 -10.33 3.91
N GLY A 119 4.30 -11.24 4.81
CA GLY A 119 4.75 -11.20 6.19
C GLY A 119 4.22 -9.99 6.97
N VAL A 120 2.98 -9.60 6.70
CA VAL A 120 2.31 -8.47 7.38
C VAL A 120 2.20 -8.73 8.87
N THR A 121 2.61 -7.76 9.67
CA THR A 121 2.52 -7.79 11.14
C THR A 121 1.40 -6.90 11.67
N LYS A 122 0.92 -5.97 10.87
CA LYS A 122 -0.14 -5.03 11.26
C LYS A 122 -1.15 -4.84 10.12
N LEU A 123 -2.43 -4.94 10.45
CA LEU A 123 -3.55 -4.64 9.57
C LEU A 123 -4.16 -3.30 9.99
N VAL A 124 -4.08 -2.30 9.13
CA VAL A 124 -4.64 -0.96 9.35
C VAL A 124 -5.97 -0.88 8.61
N ILE A 125 -7.06 -0.62 9.32
CA ILE A 125 -8.42 -0.61 8.75
C ILE A 125 -9.03 0.78 8.92
N GLU A 126 -9.46 1.39 7.83
CA GLU A 126 -10.23 2.63 7.87
C GLU A 126 -11.66 2.33 8.36
N THR A 127 -12.07 2.95 9.49
CA THR A 127 -13.35 2.67 10.16
C THR A 127 -14.43 3.72 9.88
N ASN A 128 -14.30 4.52 8.84
CA ASN A 128 -15.31 5.51 8.45
C ASN A 128 -16.64 4.87 8.06
N PHE A 129 -16.63 3.59 7.76
CA PHE A 129 -17.81 2.79 7.44
C PHE A 129 -17.94 1.59 8.38
N GLY A 130 -19.15 1.39 8.92
CA GLY A 130 -19.52 0.17 9.65
C GLY A 130 -19.06 0.07 11.11
N ASP A 131 -18.65 1.19 11.76
CA ASP A 131 -18.37 1.27 13.21
C ASP A 131 -17.54 0.09 13.77
N GLY A 132 -16.44 -0.30 13.09
CA GLY A 132 -15.56 -1.37 13.54
C GLY A 132 -16.00 -2.80 13.20
N ILE A 133 -17.12 -3.01 12.50
CA ILE A 133 -17.59 -4.35 12.11
C ILE A 133 -16.54 -5.11 11.32
N VAL A 134 -15.84 -4.44 10.39
CA VAL A 134 -14.84 -5.09 9.53
C VAL A 134 -13.65 -5.56 10.37
N ALA A 135 -13.20 -4.77 11.34
CA ALA A 135 -12.15 -5.16 12.26
C ALA A 135 -12.52 -6.40 13.08
N GLU A 136 -13.76 -6.46 13.59
CA GLU A 136 -14.24 -7.62 14.34
C GLU A 136 -14.32 -8.89 13.45
N LEU A 137 -14.70 -8.75 12.19
CA LEU A 137 -14.70 -9.87 11.26
C LEU A 137 -13.27 -10.38 11.00
N PHE A 138 -12.30 -9.48 10.82
CA PHE A 138 -10.88 -9.87 10.71
C PHE A 138 -10.37 -10.56 11.97
N LYS A 139 -10.67 -10.06 13.17
CA LYS A 139 -10.32 -10.69 14.46
C LYS A 139 -10.84 -12.12 14.53
N LYS A 140 -12.11 -12.34 14.14
CA LYS A 140 -12.72 -13.67 14.10
C LYS A 140 -11.96 -14.63 13.14
N HIS A 141 -11.58 -14.17 11.95
CA HIS A 141 -10.82 -14.98 11.00
C HIS A 141 -9.40 -15.25 11.51
N LEU A 142 -8.74 -14.26 12.12
CA LEU A 142 -7.40 -14.42 12.70
C LEU A 142 -7.35 -15.43 13.84
N GLN A 143 -8.39 -15.54 14.66
CA GLN A 143 -8.49 -16.58 15.70
C GLN A 143 -8.44 -18.00 15.13
N ASN A 144 -8.90 -18.19 13.90
CA ASN A 144 -8.90 -19.47 13.21
C ASN A 144 -7.60 -19.72 12.40
N THR A 145 -6.76 -18.70 12.28
CA THR A 145 -5.46 -18.78 11.60
C THR A 145 -4.35 -18.63 12.64
N LYS A 146 -3.19 -19.23 12.39
CA LYS A 146 -2.03 -19.06 13.28
C LYS A 146 -1.22 -17.78 12.96
N GLN A 147 -1.86 -16.77 12.39
CA GLN A 147 -1.21 -15.52 12.03
C GLN A 147 -1.26 -14.55 13.21
N ALA A 148 -0.10 -14.07 13.63
CA ALA A 148 0.03 -13.00 14.62
C ALA A 148 0.04 -11.67 13.88
N ILE A 149 -1.15 -11.05 13.71
CA ILE A 149 -1.33 -9.76 13.05
C ILE A 149 -2.06 -8.84 14.02
N ASP A 150 -1.47 -7.69 14.33
CA ASP A 150 -2.13 -6.65 15.10
C ASP A 150 -3.14 -5.90 14.22
N ILE A 151 -4.29 -5.55 14.78
CA ILE A 151 -5.31 -4.76 14.09
C ILE A 151 -5.32 -3.36 14.67
N GLU A 152 -5.09 -2.38 13.81
CA GLU A 152 -5.20 -0.96 14.10
C GLU A 152 -6.39 -0.36 13.34
N GLU A 153 -7.32 0.26 14.06
CA GLU A 153 -8.45 0.95 13.47
C GLU A 153 -8.13 2.44 13.37
N VAL A 154 -8.24 2.98 12.17
CA VAL A 154 -7.97 4.40 11.90
C VAL A 154 -9.25 5.08 11.44
N ARG A 155 -9.63 6.16 12.11
CA ARG A 155 -10.76 7.00 11.73
C ARG A 155 -10.26 8.26 11.04
N ALA A 156 -10.68 8.45 9.80
CA ALA A 156 -10.38 9.68 9.08
C ALA A 156 -11.38 10.77 9.47
N ASN A 157 -10.93 11.73 10.25
CA ASN A 157 -11.76 12.85 10.72
C ASN A 157 -11.60 14.11 9.85
N VAL A 158 -10.71 14.08 8.87
CA VAL A 158 -10.36 15.20 7.98
C VAL A 158 -10.79 14.87 6.55
N ARG A 159 -11.09 15.87 5.73
CA ARG A 159 -11.45 15.68 4.32
C ARG A 159 -10.35 14.91 3.58
N LYS A 160 -10.73 14.09 2.60
CA LYS A 160 -9.81 13.23 1.87
C LYS A 160 -8.70 14.02 1.18
N GLU A 161 -9.04 15.17 0.62
CA GLU A 161 -8.10 16.06 -0.04
C GLU A 161 -7.03 16.59 0.92
N ASP A 162 -7.46 17.05 2.11
CA ASP A 162 -6.56 17.59 3.13
C ASP A 162 -5.61 16.50 3.66
N ARG A 163 -6.10 15.26 3.85
CA ARG A 163 -5.27 14.12 4.26
C ARG A 163 -4.20 13.76 3.24
N ILE A 164 -4.52 13.85 1.96
CA ILE A 164 -3.56 13.58 0.89
C ILE A 164 -2.45 14.62 0.91
N ILE A 165 -2.81 15.89 1.12
CA ILE A 165 -1.84 17.00 1.19
C ILE A 165 -0.94 16.86 2.43
N ASP A 166 -1.52 16.52 3.59
CA ASP A 166 -0.78 16.39 4.85
C ASP A 166 0.14 15.16 4.91
N ALA A 167 -0.12 14.15 4.08
CA ALA A 167 0.67 12.91 4.03
C ALA A 167 1.89 12.99 3.11
N LEU A 168 2.05 14.08 2.36
CA LEU A 168 3.07 14.30 1.35
C LEU A 168 4.07 15.36 1.75
#